data_dd4664235afb3e9eaac78ff0cb3a172e
#
_entry.id   dd4664235afb3e9eaac78ff0cb3a172e
#
_cell.length_a   1.000
_cell.length_b   1.000
_cell.length_c   1.000
_cell.angle_alpha   90.00
_cell.angle_beta   90.00
_cell.angle_gamma   90.00
#
_symmetry.space_group_name_H-M   'P 1'
#
loop_
_entity.id
_entity.type
_entity.pdbx_description
1 polymer ?
#
loop_
_entity_poly.entity_id
_entity_poly.type
_entity_poly.pdbx_seq_one_letter_code
_entity_poly.pdbx_strand_id
1 'polypeptide(L)'
;MSLMVEWRGKNTSLGKNRLVLMALPGVGNIGKASLEALNSINNSAEIARLHHTALPPLATLDEDGLLSPPHLSVKSIESSTGVNIITITGNSQPLEPQYQGMMAREIMEFLNSQNIDTIIVLAGMVDVATRKEIFIVPSSSIFRIELEGLGADVRRDEPSSGAIGMAALLSSYGPLFGINSACAIATTIGSSGDIHASQRILEALDKWFDLGVALPKDANEKLSAKLASMAPKEVIDHYSELTESPDAFYM
;
A
#
# COMPACT_ATOMS: atom_id res chain seq x y z
N MET A 1 23.00 0.87 -2.13
CA MET A 1 21.73 0.42 -1.55
C MET A 1 21.28 1.45 -0.56
N SER A 2 20.15 2.10 -0.81
CA SER A 2 19.58 3.12 0.08
C SER A 2 18.48 2.54 0.97
N LEU A 3 17.98 1.33 0.66
CA LEU A 3 17.02 0.59 1.48
C LEU A 3 17.74 -0.13 2.63
N MET A 4 17.36 0.21 3.85
CA MET A 4 17.80 -0.48 5.06
C MET A 4 16.62 -1.21 5.69
N VAL A 5 16.82 -2.47 6.07
CA VAL A 5 15.80 -3.31 6.71
C VAL A 5 16.11 -3.41 8.19
N GLU A 6 15.22 -2.89 9.02
CA GLU A 6 15.24 -3.07 10.48
C GLU A 6 14.27 -4.20 10.84
N TRP A 7 14.78 -5.38 11.12
CA TRP A 7 13.98 -6.51 11.59
C TRP A 7 13.49 -6.30 13.02
N ARG A 8 12.23 -6.62 13.29
CA ARG A 8 11.62 -6.47 14.62
C ARG A 8 11.53 -7.81 15.34
N GLY A 9 11.81 -7.78 16.64
CA GLY A 9 11.82 -9.00 17.47
C GLY A 9 12.89 -9.99 17.02
N LYS A 10 12.52 -11.25 16.80
CA LYS A 10 13.42 -12.34 16.35
C LYS A 10 13.32 -12.62 14.85
N ASN A 11 12.59 -11.77 14.10
CA ASN A 11 12.40 -11.97 12.66
C ASN A 11 13.69 -11.64 11.90
N THR A 12 13.98 -12.41 10.88
CA THR A 12 15.11 -12.22 9.96
C THR A 12 14.71 -12.41 8.49
N SER A 13 13.43 -12.70 8.26
CA SER A 13 12.86 -12.90 6.91
C SER A 13 11.36 -12.68 6.94
N LEU A 14 10.76 -12.51 5.76
CA LEU A 14 9.30 -12.46 5.60
C LEU A 14 8.64 -13.84 5.70
N GLY A 15 9.39 -14.94 5.67
CA GLY A 15 8.90 -16.32 5.73
C GLY A 15 8.45 -16.87 4.38
N LYS A 16 7.60 -17.93 4.39
CA LYS A 16 7.12 -18.64 3.19
C LYS A 16 5.60 -18.44 3.00
N ASN A 17 5.11 -18.80 1.78
CA ASN A 17 3.68 -18.78 1.41
C ASN A 17 3.03 -17.43 1.70
N ARG A 18 3.55 -16.37 1.09
CA ARG A 18 3.14 -15.01 1.39
C ARG A 18 2.59 -14.29 0.20
N LEU A 19 1.44 -13.65 0.43
CA LEU A 19 0.89 -12.61 -0.43
C LEU A 19 1.28 -11.25 0.16
N VAL A 20 1.97 -10.42 -0.61
CA VAL A 20 2.28 -9.05 -0.21
C VAL A 20 1.19 -8.11 -0.69
N LEU A 21 0.59 -7.38 0.22
CA LEU A 21 -0.31 -6.25 -0.04
C LEU A 21 0.43 -4.97 0.30
N MET A 22 0.56 -4.07 -0.67
CA MET A 22 1.29 -2.83 -0.46
C MET A 22 0.46 -1.62 -0.83
N ALA A 23 0.53 -0.57 -0.02
CA ALA A 23 -0.06 0.72 -0.31
C ALA A 23 0.68 1.85 0.39
N LEU A 24 0.77 2.99 -0.30
CA LEU A 24 1.29 4.25 0.21
C LEU A 24 0.21 5.33 0.09
N PRO A 25 0.35 6.48 0.76
CA PRO A 25 -0.57 7.60 0.60
C PRO A 25 -0.76 7.94 -0.89
N GLY A 26 -1.99 8.11 -1.32
CA GLY A 26 -2.36 8.39 -2.71
C GLY A 26 -3.81 8.83 -2.83
N VAL A 27 -4.39 8.72 -4.02
CA VAL A 27 -5.76 9.17 -4.33
C VAL A 27 -6.77 8.59 -3.33
N GLY A 28 -7.51 9.48 -2.68
CA GLY A 28 -8.51 9.13 -1.65
C GLY A 28 -7.93 8.44 -0.42
N ASN A 29 -6.62 8.29 -0.32
CA ASN A 29 -5.91 7.51 0.70
C ASN A 29 -6.42 6.06 0.86
N ILE A 30 -7.08 5.52 -0.18
CA ILE A 30 -7.83 4.26 -0.13
C ILE A 30 -6.92 3.09 0.24
N GLY A 31 -5.84 2.89 -0.52
CA GLY A 31 -4.98 1.73 -0.30
C GLY A 31 -4.37 1.71 1.09
N LYS A 32 -3.83 2.85 1.56
CA LYS A 32 -3.27 2.96 2.91
C LYS A 32 -4.33 2.69 3.97
N ALA A 33 -5.49 3.34 3.88
CA ALA A 33 -6.58 3.15 4.84
C ALA A 33 -7.07 1.69 4.88
N SER A 34 -7.13 1.01 3.72
CA SER A 34 -7.46 -0.41 3.64
C SER A 34 -6.49 -1.27 4.43
N LEU A 35 -5.17 -1.09 4.21
CA LEU A 35 -4.16 -1.89 4.90
C LEU A 35 -4.09 -1.58 6.41
N GLU A 36 -4.27 -0.33 6.81
CA GLU A 36 -4.33 0.04 8.23
C GLU A 36 -5.54 -0.57 8.93
N ALA A 37 -6.71 -0.56 8.28
CA ALA A 37 -7.91 -1.22 8.79
C ALA A 37 -7.72 -2.74 8.91
N LEU A 38 -7.18 -3.37 7.86
CA LEU A 38 -6.89 -4.81 7.84
C LEU A 38 -5.93 -5.19 8.98
N ASN A 39 -4.84 -4.45 9.13
CA ASN A 39 -3.86 -4.63 10.19
C ASN A 39 -4.47 -4.50 11.60
N SER A 40 -5.31 -3.48 11.80
CA SER A 40 -5.91 -3.20 13.11
C SER A 40 -6.89 -4.28 13.56
N ILE A 41 -7.68 -4.84 12.62
CA ILE A 41 -8.70 -5.85 12.93
C ILE A 41 -8.06 -7.21 13.21
N ASN A 42 -6.97 -7.53 12.51
CA ASN A 42 -6.32 -8.84 12.59
C ASN A 42 -5.15 -8.89 13.58
N ASN A 43 -4.99 -7.87 14.43
CA ASN A 43 -3.88 -7.81 15.41
C ASN A 43 -2.53 -8.12 14.78
N SER A 44 -2.23 -7.48 13.65
CA SER A 44 -1.01 -7.72 12.88
C SER A 44 0.25 -7.42 13.70
N ALA A 45 1.29 -8.23 13.51
CA ALA A 45 2.59 -8.01 14.12
C ALA A 45 3.53 -7.24 13.18
N GLU A 46 4.16 -6.18 13.65
CA GLU A 46 5.25 -5.51 12.91
C GLU A 46 6.49 -6.40 12.94
N ILE A 47 6.92 -6.88 11.77
CA ILE A 47 8.06 -7.79 11.62
C ILE A 47 9.30 -7.12 11.08
N ALA A 48 9.16 -6.00 10.37
CA ALA A 48 10.27 -5.19 9.89
C ALA A 48 9.85 -3.74 9.64
N ARG A 49 10.83 -2.85 9.54
CA ARG A 49 10.72 -1.50 9.01
C ARG A 49 11.68 -1.32 7.84
N LEU A 50 11.21 -0.72 6.77
CA LEU A 50 12.01 -0.40 5.61
C LEU A 50 12.33 1.09 5.63
N HIS A 51 13.57 1.45 5.92
CA HIS A 51 14.06 2.81 5.87
C HIS A 51 14.66 3.10 4.51
N HIS A 52 14.35 4.26 3.95
CA HIS A 52 14.87 4.64 2.65
C HIS A 52 15.17 6.14 2.61
N THR A 53 16.30 6.51 2.06
CA THR A 53 16.75 7.91 1.98
C THR A 53 15.89 8.79 1.08
N ALA A 54 15.06 8.20 0.22
CA ALA A 54 14.11 8.92 -0.61
C ALA A 54 12.81 9.29 0.12
N LEU A 55 12.56 8.76 1.31
CA LEU A 55 11.41 9.19 2.12
C LEU A 55 11.63 10.62 2.60
N PRO A 56 10.56 11.42 2.69
CA PRO A 56 10.64 12.76 3.27
C PRO A 56 11.28 12.73 4.66
N PRO A 57 12.12 13.69 5.02
CA PRO A 57 12.88 13.70 6.28
C PRO A 57 12.00 14.07 7.48
N LEU A 58 10.94 13.33 7.69
CA LEU A 58 9.98 13.51 8.77
C LEU A 58 10.09 12.39 9.79
N ALA A 59 10.72 12.65 10.93
CA ALA A 59 10.66 11.75 12.08
C ALA A 59 9.32 11.91 12.80
N THR A 60 8.74 10.81 13.24
CA THR A 60 7.48 10.78 13.99
C THR A 60 7.72 10.30 15.41
N LEU A 61 6.84 10.68 16.33
CA LEU A 61 6.82 10.09 17.66
C LEU A 61 6.10 8.75 17.62
N ASP A 62 6.70 7.74 18.22
CA ASP A 62 6.05 6.44 18.45
C ASP A 62 5.15 6.48 19.71
N GLU A 63 4.56 5.33 20.07
CA GLU A 63 3.64 5.20 21.20
C GLU A 63 4.33 5.51 22.55
N ASP A 64 5.64 5.33 22.63
CA ASP A 64 6.46 5.61 23.82
C ASP A 64 7.00 7.07 23.83
N GLY A 65 6.65 7.87 22.84
CA GLY A 65 7.11 9.26 22.71
C GLY A 65 8.56 9.39 22.21
N LEU A 66 9.11 8.35 21.57
CA LEU A 66 10.44 8.35 21.01
C LEU A 66 10.42 8.74 19.54
N LEU A 67 11.47 9.44 19.08
CA LEU A 67 11.63 9.77 17.66
C LEU A 67 11.94 8.52 16.84
N SER A 68 11.04 8.23 15.89
CA SER A 68 11.20 7.16 14.91
C SER A 68 11.52 7.78 13.55
N PRO A 69 12.59 7.34 12.85
CA PRO A 69 12.92 7.83 11.53
C PRO A 69 11.84 7.43 10.49
N PRO A 70 11.77 8.13 9.34
CA PRO A 70 10.81 7.77 8.29
C PRO A 70 11.04 6.33 7.81
N HIS A 71 9.96 5.57 7.73
CA HIS A 71 10.00 4.17 7.32
C HIS A 71 8.68 3.70 6.71
N LEU A 72 8.73 2.55 6.02
CA LEU A 72 7.55 1.75 5.73
C LEU A 72 7.47 0.62 6.76
N SER A 73 6.29 0.46 7.35
CA SER A 73 5.99 -0.62 8.28
C SER A 73 5.66 -1.90 7.50
N VAL A 74 6.31 -2.99 7.85
CA VAL A 74 6.07 -4.33 7.31
C VAL A 74 5.42 -5.16 8.40
N LYS A 75 4.18 -5.56 8.18
CA LYS A 75 3.41 -6.34 9.16
C LYS A 75 2.98 -7.68 8.60
N SER A 76 2.87 -8.66 9.48
CA SER A 76 2.39 -10.01 9.16
C SER A 76 1.02 -10.22 9.76
N ILE A 77 0.12 -10.81 8.96
CA ILE A 77 -1.20 -11.28 9.39
C ILE A 77 -1.26 -12.78 9.13
N GLU A 78 -1.59 -13.55 10.14
CA GLU A 78 -1.85 -14.98 10.00
C GLU A 78 -3.24 -15.21 9.41
N SER A 79 -3.32 -16.01 8.35
CA SER A 79 -4.56 -16.37 7.68
C SER A 79 -5.01 -17.78 8.10
N SER A 80 -6.33 -17.98 8.17
CA SER A 80 -6.92 -19.30 8.41
C SER A 80 -6.82 -20.25 7.21
N THR A 81 -6.54 -19.72 6.00
CA THR A 81 -6.34 -20.53 4.78
C THR A 81 -4.90 -21.01 4.60
N GLY A 82 -3.98 -20.63 5.50
CA GLY A 82 -2.57 -21.00 5.44
C GLY A 82 -1.72 -20.10 4.53
N VAL A 83 -2.32 -19.11 3.89
CA VAL A 83 -1.60 -18.03 3.18
C VAL A 83 -1.30 -16.93 4.20
N ASN A 84 -0.02 -16.66 4.46
CA ASN A 84 0.33 -15.54 5.33
C ASN A 84 0.36 -14.23 4.52
N ILE A 85 -0.30 -13.20 5.03
CA ILE A 85 -0.37 -11.91 4.39
C ILE A 85 0.70 -11.00 4.98
N ILE A 86 1.50 -10.40 4.12
CA ILE A 86 2.40 -9.31 4.48
C ILE A 86 1.78 -8.00 3.99
N THR A 87 1.64 -7.05 4.88
CA THR A 87 1.25 -5.69 4.51
C THR A 87 2.45 -4.76 4.58
N ILE A 88 2.62 -3.90 3.57
CA ILE A 88 3.65 -2.88 3.55
C ILE A 88 2.96 -1.52 3.34
N THR A 89 3.10 -0.64 4.31
CA THR A 89 2.53 0.72 4.22
C THR A 89 3.37 1.72 5.01
N GLY A 90 3.16 3.01 4.76
CA GLY A 90 3.89 4.09 5.44
C GLY A 90 3.11 5.39 5.43
N ASN A 91 3.63 6.39 6.15
CA ASN A 91 2.98 7.69 6.28
C ASN A 91 3.29 8.63 5.10
N SER A 92 4.28 8.29 4.29
CA SER A 92 4.71 9.10 3.15
C SER A 92 5.26 8.23 2.02
N GLN A 93 5.39 8.84 0.85
CA GLN A 93 6.10 8.29 -0.30
C GLN A 93 7.10 9.35 -0.80
N PRO A 94 8.12 8.98 -1.62
CA PRO A 94 9.01 9.96 -2.21
C PRO A 94 8.23 11.00 -3.04
N LEU A 95 8.57 12.27 -2.85
CA LEU A 95 7.91 13.38 -3.54
C LEU A 95 8.39 13.50 -4.99
N GLU A 96 9.68 13.31 -5.23
CA GLU A 96 10.28 13.45 -6.55
C GLU A 96 10.21 12.16 -7.37
N PRO A 97 9.82 12.22 -8.66
CA PRO A 97 9.65 11.03 -9.51
C PRO A 97 10.89 10.13 -9.60
N GLN A 98 12.09 10.71 -9.64
CA GLN A 98 13.34 9.97 -9.69
C GLN A 98 13.57 9.09 -8.45
N TYR A 99 13.20 9.61 -7.28
CA TYR A 99 13.30 8.86 -6.03
C TYR A 99 12.22 7.80 -5.89
N GLN A 100 11.05 8.01 -6.51
CA GLN A 100 10.01 6.98 -6.59
C GLN A 100 10.51 5.75 -7.36
N GLY A 101 11.14 5.97 -8.52
CA GLY A 101 11.73 4.87 -9.31
C GLY A 101 12.81 4.10 -8.58
N MET A 102 13.70 4.82 -7.90
CA MET A 102 14.78 4.20 -7.10
C MET A 102 14.21 3.35 -5.95
N MET A 103 13.30 3.93 -5.16
CA MET A 103 12.71 3.22 -4.03
C MET A 103 11.86 2.04 -4.46
N ALA A 104 11.05 2.17 -5.52
CA ALA A 104 10.26 1.07 -6.05
C ALA A 104 11.14 -0.12 -6.47
N ARG A 105 12.25 0.16 -7.18
CA ARG A 105 13.20 -0.85 -7.57
C ARG A 105 13.82 -1.56 -6.36
N GLU A 106 14.31 -0.82 -5.37
CA GLU A 106 14.96 -1.42 -4.21
C GLU A 106 13.97 -2.21 -3.33
N ILE A 107 12.70 -1.81 -3.27
CA ILE A 107 11.64 -2.62 -2.64
C ILE A 107 11.44 -3.94 -3.39
N MET A 108 11.39 -3.92 -4.73
CA MET A 108 11.24 -5.15 -5.51
C MET A 108 12.46 -6.05 -5.39
N GLU A 109 13.67 -5.51 -5.35
CA GLU A 109 14.91 -6.25 -5.06
C GLU A 109 14.84 -6.93 -3.67
N PHE A 110 14.36 -6.20 -2.66
CA PHE A 110 14.15 -6.75 -1.32
C PHE A 110 13.13 -7.89 -1.34
N LEU A 111 11.95 -7.70 -1.93
CA LEU A 111 10.91 -8.73 -2.00
C LEU A 111 11.39 -9.98 -2.71
N ASN A 112 12.13 -9.83 -3.83
CA ASN A 112 12.75 -10.95 -4.53
C ASN A 112 13.77 -11.70 -3.64
N SER A 113 14.60 -10.97 -2.88
CA SER A 113 15.54 -11.57 -1.94
C SER A 113 14.87 -12.35 -0.81
N GLN A 114 13.61 -12.02 -0.52
CA GLN A 114 12.77 -12.70 0.46
C GLN A 114 11.94 -13.85 -0.14
N ASN A 115 12.14 -14.19 -1.42
CA ASN A 115 11.39 -15.19 -2.17
C ASN A 115 9.87 -14.93 -2.15
N ILE A 116 9.48 -13.67 -2.37
CA ILE A 116 8.09 -13.29 -2.55
C ILE A 116 7.69 -13.52 -4.00
N ASP A 117 6.63 -14.28 -4.20
CA ASP A 117 6.12 -14.63 -5.53
C ASP A 117 5.07 -13.65 -6.04
N THR A 118 4.33 -13.00 -5.15
CA THR A 118 3.19 -12.15 -5.53
C THR A 118 3.09 -10.89 -4.68
N ILE A 119 2.92 -9.75 -5.35
CA ILE A 119 2.60 -8.46 -4.75
C ILE A 119 1.36 -7.84 -5.41
N ILE A 120 0.40 -7.40 -4.60
CA ILE A 120 -0.74 -6.60 -5.03
C ILE A 120 -0.62 -5.21 -4.41
N VAL A 121 -0.56 -4.20 -5.27
CA VAL A 121 -0.49 -2.80 -4.85
C VAL A 121 -1.89 -2.20 -4.89
N LEU A 122 -2.32 -1.57 -3.80
CA LEU A 122 -3.65 -0.99 -3.67
C LEU A 122 -3.59 0.51 -3.99
N ALA A 123 -4.50 0.96 -4.86
CA ALA A 123 -4.56 2.36 -5.28
C ALA A 123 -6.00 2.85 -5.44
N GLY A 124 -6.16 4.17 -5.45
CA GLY A 124 -7.40 4.83 -5.82
C GLY A 124 -7.30 5.45 -7.21
N MET A 125 -8.43 5.54 -7.92
CA MET A 125 -8.58 6.26 -9.18
C MET A 125 -9.76 7.23 -9.09
N VAL A 126 -9.53 8.49 -9.43
CA VAL A 126 -10.61 9.49 -9.46
C VAL A 126 -11.59 9.17 -10.57
N ASP A 127 -12.87 9.12 -10.22
CA ASP A 127 -13.97 8.92 -11.16
C ASP A 127 -15.27 9.55 -10.63
N VAL A 128 -16.34 9.49 -11.43
CA VAL A 128 -17.66 10.02 -11.03
C VAL A 128 -18.22 9.28 -9.82
N ALA A 129 -18.97 9.96 -8.97
CA ALA A 129 -19.49 9.43 -7.70
C ALA A 129 -20.39 8.19 -7.86
N THR A 130 -21.00 8.01 -9.03
CA THR A 130 -21.84 6.85 -9.34
C THR A 130 -21.05 5.59 -9.67
N ARG A 131 -19.77 5.73 -10.05
CA ARG A 131 -18.89 4.62 -10.36
C ARG A 131 -18.21 4.13 -9.08
N LYS A 132 -18.60 2.93 -8.63
CA LYS A 132 -18.12 2.30 -7.39
C LYS A 132 -17.51 0.94 -7.71
N GLU A 133 -16.51 0.95 -8.58
CA GLU A 133 -15.89 -0.27 -9.10
C GLU A 133 -14.58 -0.59 -8.39
N ILE A 134 -14.25 -1.87 -8.35
CA ILE A 134 -12.94 -2.39 -7.98
C ILE A 134 -12.50 -3.30 -9.13
N PHE A 135 -11.32 -3.04 -9.65
CA PHE A 135 -10.72 -3.84 -10.71
C PHE A 135 -9.22 -4.01 -10.48
N ILE A 136 -8.61 -4.93 -11.21
CA ILE A 136 -7.17 -5.23 -11.08
C ILE A 136 -6.48 -5.20 -12.45
N VAL A 137 -5.27 -4.61 -12.46
CA VAL A 137 -4.44 -4.48 -13.65
C VAL A 137 -3.11 -5.20 -13.40
N PRO A 138 -2.89 -6.38 -14.01
CA PRO A 138 -1.65 -7.14 -13.85
C PRO A 138 -0.53 -6.62 -14.75
N SER A 139 0.72 -6.93 -14.36
CA SER A 139 1.92 -6.56 -15.11
C SER A 139 2.34 -7.59 -16.16
N SER A 140 1.77 -8.79 -16.16
CA SER A 140 2.12 -9.84 -17.13
C SER A 140 0.90 -10.60 -17.64
N SER A 141 1.00 -11.17 -18.84
CA SER A 141 -0.05 -11.98 -19.44
C SER A 141 -0.28 -13.29 -18.68
N ILE A 142 0.75 -13.86 -18.08
CA ILE A 142 0.64 -15.09 -17.29
C ILE A 142 -0.17 -14.79 -16.03
N PHE A 143 0.22 -13.78 -15.28
CA PHE A 143 -0.50 -13.41 -14.06
C PHE A 143 -1.94 -12.94 -14.35
N ARG A 144 -2.18 -12.34 -15.54
CA ARG A 144 -3.53 -12.01 -15.98
C ARG A 144 -4.43 -13.25 -16.07
N ILE A 145 -3.95 -14.32 -16.69
CA ILE A 145 -4.71 -15.58 -16.83
C ILE A 145 -5.03 -16.16 -15.45
N GLU A 146 -4.07 -16.11 -14.52
CA GLU A 146 -4.28 -16.56 -13.14
C GLU A 146 -5.38 -15.75 -12.45
N LEU A 147 -5.32 -14.40 -12.53
CA LEU A 147 -6.31 -13.52 -11.95
C LEU A 147 -7.71 -13.68 -12.56
N GLU A 148 -7.78 -13.82 -13.88
CA GLU A 148 -9.04 -14.14 -14.59
C GLU A 148 -9.61 -15.49 -14.09
N GLY A 149 -8.76 -16.50 -13.85
CA GLY A 149 -9.13 -17.79 -13.28
C GLY A 149 -9.64 -17.71 -11.84
N LEU A 150 -9.16 -16.74 -11.05
CA LEU A 150 -9.64 -16.45 -9.70
C LEU A 150 -10.96 -15.63 -9.70
N GLY A 151 -11.47 -15.25 -10.87
CA GLY A 151 -12.67 -14.42 -11.01
C GLY A 151 -12.44 -12.95 -10.66
N ALA A 152 -11.20 -12.47 -10.75
CA ALA A 152 -10.90 -11.07 -10.57
C ALA A 152 -11.42 -10.22 -11.75
N ASP A 153 -11.86 -8.99 -11.48
CA ASP A 153 -12.23 -8.03 -12.53
C ASP A 153 -10.98 -7.44 -13.18
N VAL A 154 -10.40 -8.18 -14.13
CA VAL A 154 -9.18 -7.78 -14.82
C VAL A 154 -9.51 -6.81 -15.95
N ARG A 155 -8.92 -5.59 -15.88
CA ARG A 155 -9.11 -4.58 -16.93
C ARG A 155 -7.90 -4.53 -17.88
N ARG A 156 -8.20 -4.26 -19.16
CA ARG A 156 -7.21 -4.21 -20.25
C ARG A 156 -7.08 -2.84 -20.88
N ASP A 157 -8.04 -1.99 -20.64
CA ASP A 157 -8.23 -0.65 -21.23
C ASP A 157 -8.27 0.47 -20.18
N GLU A 158 -8.14 0.12 -18.91
CA GLU A 158 -8.13 1.06 -17.80
C GLU A 158 -6.92 0.86 -16.87
N PRO A 159 -6.33 1.93 -16.36
CA PRO A 159 -6.57 3.34 -16.74
C PRO A 159 -6.02 3.65 -18.15
N SER A 160 -6.85 4.26 -19.02
CA SER A 160 -6.52 4.49 -20.45
C SER A 160 -5.29 5.39 -20.66
N SER A 161 -5.03 6.31 -19.74
CA SER A 161 -3.86 7.20 -19.74
C SER A 161 -2.63 6.60 -19.07
N GLY A 162 -2.72 5.32 -18.60
CA GLY A 162 -1.69 4.72 -17.76
C GLY A 162 -1.77 5.18 -16.31
N ALA A 163 -0.89 4.68 -15.48
CA ALA A 163 -0.80 5.01 -14.06
C ALA A 163 0.55 5.68 -13.76
N ILE A 164 0.57 6.54 -12.75
CA ILE A 164 1.77 7.25 -12.29
C ILE A 164 2.02 7.03 -10.80
N GLY A 165 3.25 7.30 -10.36
CA GLY A 165 3.63 7.25 -8.95
C GLY A 165 4.09 5.87 -8.48
N MET A 166 4.29 5.74 -7.18
CA MET A 166 4.82 4.52 -6.56
C MET A 166 3.96 3.29 -6.85
N ALA A 167 2.62 3.43 -6.83
CA ALA A 167 1.73 2.30 -7.09
C ALA A 167 1.92 1.75 -8.51
N ALA A 168 2.04 2.62 -9.51
CA ALA A 168 2.29 2.22 -10.89
C ALA A 168 3.66 1.52 -11.05
N LEU A 169 4.70 2.07 -10.45
CA LEU A 169 6.06 1.53 -10.55
C LEU A 169 6.16 0.15 -9.88
N LEU A 170 5.68 0.01 -8.64
CA LEU A 170 5.69 -1.26 -7.92
C LEU A 170 4.87 -2.33 -8.65
N SER A 171 3.70 -1.97 -9.20
CA SER A 171 2.87 -2.90 -9.95
C SER A 171 3.47 -3.32 -11.28
N SER A 172 4.26 -2.45 -11.94
CA SER A 172 4.83 -2.72 -13.27
C SER A 172 6.20 -3.40 -13.23
N TYR A 173 6.95 -3.27 -12.13
CA TYR A 173 8.32 -3.79 -12.02
C TYR A 173 8.39 -5.28 -11.74
N GLY A 174 7.32 -5.93 -11.29
CA GLY A 174 7.31 -7.35 -10.91
C GLY A 174 8.02 -8.27 -11.90
N PRO A 175 7.69 -8.24 -13.21
CA PRO A 175 8.32 -9.12 -14.20
C PRO A 175 9.83 -8.95 -14.30
N LEU A 176 10.39 -7.78 -13.99
CA LEU A 176 11.84 -7.52 -13.98
C LEU A 176 12.56 -8.28 -12.85
N PHE A 177 11.82 -8.67 -11.82
CA PHE A 177 12.31 -9.36 -10.63
C PHE A 177 11.74 -10.77 -10.46
N GLY A 178 11.01 -11.28 -11.46
CA GLY A 178 10.37 -12.60 -11.40
C GLY A 178 9.21 -12.68 -10.41
N ILE A 179 8.58 -11.55 -10.08
CA ILE A 179 7.46 -11.45 -9.13
C ILE A 179 6.17 -11.17 -9.90
N ASN A 180 5.11 -11.91 -9.63
CA ASN A 180 3.76 -11.58 -10.07
C ASN A 180 3.31 -10.29 -9.40
N SER A 181 2.98 -9.27 -10.18
CA SER A 181 2.56 -7.98 -9.63
C SER A 181 1.33 -7.43 -10.34
N ALA A 182 0.46 -6.79 -9.58
CA ALA A 182 -0.74 -6.14 -10.10
C ALA A 182 -1.12 -4.93 -9.25
N CYS A 183 -1.87 -4.00 -9.85
CA CYS A 183 -2.50 -2.91 -9.15
C CYS A 183 -3.99 -3.20 -8.98
N ALA A 184 -4.47 -3.33 -7.75
CA ALA A 184 -5.90 -3.32 -7.42
C ALA A 184 -6.34 -1.87 -7.24
N ILE A 185 -7.35 -1.46 -8.00
CA ILE A 185 -7.77 -0.06 -8.11
C ILE A 185 -9.23 0.06 -7.67
N ALA A 186 -9.48 0.99 -6.76
CA ALA A 186 -10.82 1.40 -6.38
C ALA A 186 -11.18 2.76 -6.97
N THR A 187 -12.33 2.88 -7.61
CA THR A 187 -12.83 4.19 -8.06
C THR A 187 -13.36 5.00 -6.89
N THR A 188 -13.08 6.31 -6.90
CA THR A 188 -13.44 7.27 -5.86
C THR A 188 -13.62 8.67 -6.42
N ILE A 189 -14.33 9.52 -5.72
CA ILE A 189 -14.41 10.95 -6.05
C ILE A 189 -13.13 11.74 -5.70
N GLY A 190 -12.13 11.08 -5.09
CA GLY A 190 -10.85 11.68 -4.74
C GLY A 190 -10.80 12.39 -3.39
N SER A 191 -11.90 12.47 -2.64
CA SER A 191 -11.86 13.01 -1.28
C SER A 191 -11.02 12.13 -0.35
N SER A 192 -10.22 12.74 0.52
CA SER A 192 -9.41 12.00 1.49
C SER A 192 -10.31 11.17 2.43
N GLY A 193 -9.93 9.90 2.63
CA GLY A 193 -10.61 9.02 3.57
C GLY A 193 -11.90 8.38 3.04
N ASP A 194 -11.94 7.96 1.75
CA ASP A 194 -13.06 7.18 1.22
C ASP A 194 -13.10 5.76 1.83
N ILE A 195 -13.74 5.67 3.00
CA ILE A 195 -13.88 4.44 3.79
C ILE A 195 -14.61 3.34 3.00
N HIS A 196 -15.64 3.71 2.24
CA HIS A 196 -16.41 2.75 1.47
C HIS A 196 -15.60 2.14 0.32
N ALA A 197 -14.76 2.94 -0.35
CA ALA A 197 -13.84 2.41 -1.34
C ALA A 197 -12.78 1.50 -0.70
N SER A 198 -12.28 1.87 0.50
CA SER A 198 -11.35 1.05 1.26
C SER A 198 -11.95 -0.29 1.70
N GLN A 199 -13.22 -0.34 2.02
CA GLN A 199 -13.92 -1.60 2.33
C GLN A 199 -14.10 -2.46 1.07
N ARG A 200 -14.61 -1.85 -0.01
CA ARG A 200 -14.84 -2.56 -1.27
C ARG A 200 -13.58 -3.22 -1.83
N ILE A 201 -12.42 -2.55 -1.73
CA ILE A 201 -11.18 -3.14 -2.24
C ILE A 201 -10.74 -4.35 -1.40
N LEU A 202 -10.92 -4.33 -0.08
CA LEU A 202 -10.64 -5.48 0.79
C LEU A 202 -11.59 -6.65 0.53
N GLU A 203 -12.88 -6.39 0.34
CA GLU A 203 -13.87 -7.41 -0.01
C GLU A 203 -13.56 -8.05 -1.38
N ALA A 204 -13.12 -7.26 -2.36
CA ALA A 204 -12.69 -7.76 -3.65
C ALA A 204 -11.45 -8.65 -3.54
N LEU A 205 -10.44 -8.22 -2.76
CA LEU A 205 -9.22 -8.99 -2.54
C LEU A 205 -9.51 -10.32 -1.82
N ASP A 206 -10.39 -10.31 -0.80
CA ASP A 206 -10.80 -11.53 -0.12
C ASP A 206 -11.48 -12.50 -1.08
N LYS A 207 -12.40 -11.98 -1.91
CA LYS A 207 -13.09 -12.78 -2.92
C LYS A 207 -12.13 -13.40 -3.95
N TRP A 208 -11.08 -12.68 -4.36
CA TRP A 208 -10.16 -13.15 -5.40
C TRP A 208 -9.06 -14.05 -4.85
N PHE A 209 -8.56 -13.77 -3.65
CA PHE A 209 -7.38 -14.44 -3.10
C PHE A 209 -7.67 -15.33 -1.90
N ASP A 210 -8.93 -15.41 -1.44
CA ASP A 210 -9.34 -16.16 -0.24
C ASP A 210 -8.40 -15.82 0.95
N LEU A 211 -8.41 -14.54 1.33
CA LEU A 211 -7.46 -14.03 2.32
C LEU A 211 -7.53 -14.75 3.66
N GLY A 212 -8.70 -15.29 4.02
CA GLY A 212 -8.91 -16.04 5.25
C GLY A 212 -8.65 -15.23 6.53
N VAL A 213 -8.95 -13.94 6.50
CA VAL A 213 -8.74 -12.99 7.60
C VAL A 213 -10.03 -12.22 7.90
N ALA A 214 -10.10 -11.60 9.08
CA ALA A 214 -11.23 -10.74 9.40
C ALA A 214 -11.23 -9.50 8.50
N LEU A 215 -12.39 -9.17 7.92
CA LEU A 215 -12.59 -7.97 7.14
C LEU A 215 -13.45 -6.95 7.92
N PRO A 216 -13.32 -5.66 7.66
CA PRO A 216 -14.18 -4.63 8.23
C PRO A 216 -15.58 -4.70 7.60
N LYS A 217 -16.35 -5.76 7.90
CA LYS A 217 -17.66 -6.05 7.27
C LYS A 217 -18.76 -5.06 7.65
N ASP A 218 -18.73 -4.61 8.86
CA ASP A 218 -19.65 -3.56 9.32
C ASP A 218 -18.76 -2.47 9.88
N ALA A 219 -18.69 -1.36 9.18
CA ALA A 219 -18.02 -0.19 9.69
C ALA A 219 -18.70 0.21 11.02
N ASN A 220 -18.42 -0.55 12.08
CA ASN A 220 -18.75 -0.12 13.41
C ASN A 220 -18.28 1.32 13.54
N GLU A 221 -19.09 2.18 14.09
CA GLU A 221 -18.79 3.60 14.31
C GLU A 221 -17.35 3.83 14.80
N LYS A 222 -16.79 2.87 15.55
CA LYS A 222 -15.40 2.88 16.01
C LYS A 222 -14.35 2.77 14.90
N LEU A 223 -14.60 1.96 13.86
CA LEU A 223 -13.67 1.83 12.73
C LEU A 223 -13.78 3.06 11.82
N SER A 224 -15.00 3.52 11.57
CA SER A 224 -15.24 4.77 10.84
C SER A 224 -14.62 5.96 11.56
N ALA A 225 -14.73 6.03 12.89
CA ALA A 225 -14.10 7.07 13.71
C ALA A 225 -12.56 6.96 13.66
N LYS A 226 -12.01 5.74 13.68
CA LYS A 226 -10.56 5.52 13.60
C LYS A 226 -10.02 5.85 12.20
N LEU A 227 -10.70 5.45 11.13
CA LEU A 227 -10.34 5.81 9.75
C LEU A 227 -10.51 7.33 9.51
N ALA A 228 -11.55 7.94 10.06
CA ALA A 228 -11.72 9.39 10.03
C ALA A 228 -10.64 10.14 10.82
N SER A 229 -10.15 9.56 11.92
CA SER A 229 -9.02 10.12 12.69
C SER A 229 -7.67 9.95 12.00
N MET A 230 -7.56 8.98 11.08
CA MET A 230 -6.39 8.71 10.24
C MET A 230 -6.46 9.48 8.91
N ALA A 231 -7.61 10.06 8.56
CA ALA A 231 -7.67 11.02 7.46
C ALA A 231 -6.66 12.14 7.75
N PRO A 232 -5.79 12.49 6.79
CA PRO A 232 -4.74 13.48 7.02
C PRO A 232 -5.39 14.78 7.48
N LYS A 233 -5.30 15.09 8.77
CA LYS A 233 -5.55 16.41 9.26
C LYS A 233 -4.42 17.27 8.71
N GLU A 234 -4.72 18.04 7.66
CA GLU A 234 -3.97 19.24 7.24
C GLU A 234 -2.44 19.17 7.08
N VAL A 235 -1.82 17.97 7.17
CA VAL A 235 -0.38 17.83 6.95
C VAL A 235 0.00 18.10 5.48
N ILE A 236 -0.96 17.94 4.56
CA ILE A 236 -0.75 18.23 3.14
C ILE A 236 -0.68 19.74 2.89
N ASP A 237 -1.45 20.56 3.61
CA ASP A 237 -1.38 22.03 3.47
C ASP A 237 -0.04 22.60 3.94
N HIS A 238 0.57 22.05 4.99
CA HIS A 238 1.88 22.51 5.44
C HIS A 238 3.02 22.18 4.48
N TYR A 239 2.92 21.08 3.71
CA TYR A 239 3.92 20.78 2.68
C TYR A 239 3.74 21.61 1.42
N SER A 240 2.52 21.93 1.01
CA SER A 240 2.25 22.87 -0.09
C SER A 240 2.69 24.29 0.29
N GLU A 241 2.44 24.74 1.52
CA GLU A 241 2.92 26.05 2.02
C GLU A 241 4.45 26.12 2.07
N LEU A 242 5.15 25.03 2.44
CA LEU A 242 6.61 24.98 2.46
C LEU A 242 7.24 24.95 1.07
N THR A 243 6.52 24.42 0.08
CA THR A 243 6.99 24.39 -1.32
C THR A 243 6.62 25.64 -2.12
N GLU A 244 5.58 26.37 -1.71
CA GLU A 244 5.14 27.61 -2.35
C GLU A 244 5.77 28.88 -1.75
N SER A 245 6.45 28.79 -0.60
CA SER A 245 7.16 29.93 -0.01
C SER A 245 8.51 30.13 -0.66
N PRO A 246 8.74 31.28 -1.36
CA PRO A 246 10.05 31.59 -1.98
C PRO A 246 11.19 31.77 -0.97
N ASP A 247 10.87 31.82 0.33
CA ASP A 247 11.78 32.14 1.42
C ASP A 247 11.99 30.97 2.40
N ALA A 248 11.78 29.71 1.96
CA ALA A 248 12.10 28.55 2.77
C ALA A 248 13.63 28.46 2.94
N PHE A 249 14.12 29.05 4.01
CA PHE A 249 15.52 28.98 4.39
C PHE A 249 15.90 27.56 4.80
N TYR A 250 16.87 27.01 4.07
CA TYR A 250 17.65 25.88 4.53
C TYR A 250 18.55 26.34 5.67
N MET A 251 18.32 25.90 6.89
CA MET A 251 19.33 25.80 7.94
C MET A 251 19.64 24.33 8.19
#